data_b18dcb1bb65b8fe9eab01a2889d94154
#
_entry.id   b18dcb1bb65b8fe9eab01a2889d94154
#
_cell.length_a   1.000
_cell.length_b   1.000
_cell.length_c   1.000
_cell.angle_alpha   90.00
_cell.angle_beta   90.00
_cell.angle_gamma   90.00
#
_symmetry.space_group_name_H-M   'P 1'
#
loop_
_entity.id
_entity.type
_entity.pdbx_description
1 polymer ?
#
loop_
_entity_poly.entity_id
_entity_poly.type
_entity_poly.pdbx_seq_one_letter_code
_entity_poly.pdbx_strand_id
1 'polypeptide(L)'
;QDIASGNVERLNSDLERNGNATNKMEKQLRDLLELSRIGRLVKPLEEVPFEDLVLEASEIVHGQLVARGVTVHVQPNLPAIFGDRQRLVEVLQNLLDNAVKYMGDQADPLVEFGLRGREDNEFIFYVRDNGIGIVPQYHERVFGLFNKLDVHSEGTGVGLALVKRIIEFHGGRIWVESEGKNRGTTICFTLQAPPNTAPGSG
;
A
#
# COMPACT_ATOMS: atom_id res chain seq x y z
N GLN A 1 -19.64 35.84 31.33
CA GLN A 1 -19.66 34.35 31.25
C GLN A 1 -19.20 33.84 29.86
N ASP A 2 -19.45 34.56 28.77
CA ASP A 2 -19.14 34.13 27.40
C ASP A 2 -17.63 34.10 27.03
N ILE A 3 -16.81 34.92 27.69
CA ILE A 3 -15.35 34.99 27.42
C ILE A 3 -14.61 33.76 27.97
N ALA A 4 -15.11 33.17 29.07
CA ALA A 4 -14.50 31.98 29.67
C ALA A 4 -14.82 30.71 28.87
N SER A 5 -16.01 30.55 28.29
CA SER A 5 -16.39 29.41 27.44
C SER A 5 -15.65 29.40 26.11
N GLY A 6 -15.49 30.54 25.47
CA GLY A 6 -14.72 30.65 24.22
C GLY A 6 -13.22 30.30 24.38
N ASN A 7 -12.66 30.53 25.57
CA ASN A 7 -11.28 30.19 25.89
C ASN A 7 -11.09 28.68 26.11
N VAL A 8 -12.09 28.00 26.70
CA VAL A 8 -12.07 26.55 26.92
C VAL A 8 -12.24 25.77 25.61
N GLU A 9 -13.14 26.19 24.74
CA GLU A 9 -13.32 25.56 23.42
C GLU A 9 -12.05 25.69 22.55
N ARG A 10 -11.43 26.86 22.57
CA ARG A 10 -10.16 27.10 21.86
C ARG A 10 -9.03 26.26 22.42
N LEU A 11 -8.93 26.14 23.73
CA LEU A 11 -7.92 25.30 24.40
C LEU A 11 -8.13 23.82 24.07
N ASN A 12 -9.37 23.32 24.06
CA ASN A 12 -9.68 21.95 23.69
C ASN A 12 -9.32 21.69 22.19
N SER A 13 -9.67 22.61 21.30
CA SER A 13 -9.28 22.51 19.89
C SER A 13 -7.76 22.49 19.70
N ASP A 14 -7.02 23.31 20.43
CA ASP A 14 -5.56 23.34 20.39
C ASP A 14 -4.94 22.06 20.97
N LEU A 15 -5.51 21.50 22.04
CA LEU A 15 -5.11 20.21 22.60
C LEU A 15 -5.35 19.05 21.64
N GLU A 16 -6.51 19.01 20.97
CA GLU A 16 -6.80 18.00 19.94
C GLU A 16 -5.85 18.12 18.76
N ARG A 17 -5.57 19.33 18.27
CA ARG A 17 -4.62 19.56 17.18
C ARG A 17 -3.21 19.13 17.56
N ASN A 18 -2.76 19.43 18.77
CA ASN A 18 -1.45 19.02 19.27
C ASN A 18 -1.38 17.50 19.44
N GLY A 19 -2.43 16.86 19.98
CA GLY A 19 -2.53 15.41 20.10
C GLY A 19 -2.44 14.72 18.72
N ASN A 20 -3.20 15.20 17.73
CA ASN A 20 -3.17 14.70 16.37
C ASN A 20 -1.80 14.89 15.70
N ALA A 21 -1.15 16.04 15.92
CA ALA A 21 0.20 16.31 15.41
C ALA A 21 1.24 15.35 16.01
N THR A 22 1.16 15.10 17.34
CA THR A 22 2.07 14.19 18.05
C THR A 22 1.89 12.74 17.56
N ASN A 23 0.66 12.26 17.44
CA ASN A 23 0.35 10.92 16.92
C ASN A 23 0.87 10.75 15.48
N LYS A 24 0.74 11.78 14.65
CA LYS A 24 1.27 11.77 13.28
C LYS A 24 2.79 11.70 13.26
N MET A 25 3.47 12.48 14.11
CA MET A 25 4.94 12.44 14.24
C MET A 25 5.42 11.07 14.72
N GLU A 26 4.77 10.50 15.72
CA GLU A 26 5.10 9.17 16.23
C GLU A 26 4.95 8.09 15.13
N LYS A 27 3.88 8.14 14.35
CA LYS A 27 3.69 7.24 13.21
C LYS A 27 4.79 7.44 12.15
N GLN A 28 5.14 8.69 11.82
CA GLN A 28 6.21 8.99 10.87
C GLN A 28 7.57 8.45 11.33
N LEU A 29 7.89 8.58 12.62
CA LEU A 29 9.12 8.04 13.18
C LEU A 29 9.15 6.52 13.14
N ARG A 30 8.05 5.85 13.45
CA ARG A 30 7.94 4.39 13.33
C ARG A 30 8.16 3.94 11.88
N ASP A 31 7.48 4.57 10.92
CA ASP A 31 7.60 4.26 9.50
C ASP A 31 9.04 4.45 8.99
N LEU A 32 9.75 5.50 9.46
CA LEU A 32 11.17 5.72 9.13
C LEU A 32 12.08 4.66 9.74
N LEU A 33 11.82 4.24 10.98
CA LEU A 33 12.58 3.17 11.64
C LEU A 33 12.38 1.83 10.89
N GLU A 34 11.16 1.54 10.43
CA GLU A 34 10.89 0.35 9.60
C GLU A 34 11.66 0.41 8.28
N LEU A 35 11.66 1.55 7.57
CA LEU A 35 12.49 1.73 6.37
C LEU A 35 13.98 1.46 6.62
N SER A 36 14.50 1.93 7.77
CA SER A 36 15.91 1.69 8.15
C SER A 36 16.22 0.23 8.48
N ARG A 37 15.22 -0.55 8.88
CA ARG A 37 15.38 -1.96 9.25
C ARG A 37 15.29 -2.90 8.06
N ILE A 38 14.70 -2.47 6.93
CA ILE A 38 14.64 -3.29 5.71
C ILE A 38 16.07 -3.62 5.26
N GLY A 39 16.35 -4.91 5.12
CA GLY A 39 17.67 -5.42 4.74
C GLY A 39 18.63 -5.68 5.90
N ARG A 40 18.30 -5.33 7.16
CA ARG A 40 19.14 -5.63 8.34
C ARG A 40 18.70 -6.89 9.12
N LEU A 41 17.41 -7.18 9.14
CA LEU A 41 16.82 -8.38 9.74
C LEU A 41 16.19 -9.20 8.62
N VAL A 42 16.99 -10.06 8.02
CA VAL A 42 16.52 -10.96 6.94
C VAL A 42 15.91 -12.19 7.62
N LYS A 43 14.59 -12.33 7.54
CA LYS A 43 13.98 -13.64 7.74
C LYS A 43 14.33 -14.54 6.55
N PRO A 44 14.40 -15.86 6.74
CA PRO A 44 14.59 -16.77 5.61
C PRO A 44 13.51 -16.50 4.55
N LEU A 45 13.93 -16.39 3.30
CA LEU A 45 13.00 -16.34 2.19
C LEU A 45 12.36 -17.72 2.05
N GLU A 46 11.07 -17.77 1.85
CA GLU A 46 10.29 -18.99 1.72
C GLU A 46 9.38 -18.94 0.49
N GLU A 47 8.90 -20.08 0.05
CA GLU A 47 7.86 -20.17 -0.96
C GLU A 47 6.51 -19.87 -0.31
N VAL A 48 5.81 -18.85 -0.83
CA VAL A 48 4.55 -18.37 -0.28
C VAL A 48 3.50 -18.28 -1.38
N PRO A 49 2.34 -18.94 -1.24
CA PRO A 49 1.21 -18.71 -2.13
C PRO A 49 0.78 -17.24 -2.09
N PHE A 50 0.70 -16.59 -3.25
CA PHE A 50 0.36 -15.16 -3.29
C PHE A 50 -1.05 -14.86 -2.74
N GLU A 51 -1.97 -15.79 -2.94
CA GLU A 51 -3.35 -15.67 -2.43
C GLU A 51 -3.38 -15.60 -0.89
N ASP A 52 -2.51 -16.35 -0.20
CA ASP A 52 -2.39 -16.31 1.26
C ASP A 52 -1.95 -14.94 1.77
N LEU A 53 -1.02 -14.29 1.05
CA LEU A 53 -0.57 -12.92 1.38
C LEU A 53 -1.71 -11.91 1.23
N VAL A 54 -2.51 -12.04 0.16
CA VAL A 54 -3.67 -11.16 -0.07
C VAL A 54 -4.71 -11.37 1.01
N LEU A 55 -4.98 -12.61 1.40
CA LEU A 55 -5.93 -12.95 2.46
C LEU A 55 -5.50 -12.31 3.80
N GLU A 56 -4.25 -12.54 4.22
CA GLU A 56 -3.70 -11.99 5.46
C GLU A 56 -3.72 -10.46 5.47
N ALA A 57 -3.31 -9.82 4.39
CA ALA A 57 -3.37 -8.36 4.25
C ALA A 57 -4.81 -7.83 4.31
N SER A 58 -5.76 -8.53 3.67
CA SER A 58 -7.18 -8.16 3.67
C SER A 58 -7.82 -8.28 5.06
N GLU A 59 -7.42 -9.28 5.84
CA GLU A 59 -7.86 -9.43 7.24
C GLU A 59 -7.39 -8.25 8.11
N ILE A 60 -6.15 -7.81 7.95
CA ILE A 60 -5.58 -6.66 8.69
C ILE A 60 -6.38 -5.39 8.42
N VAL A 61 -6.78 -5.14 7.18
CA VAL A 61 -7.51 -3.93 6.79
C VAL A 61 -9.02 -4.10 6.72
N HIS A 62 -9.55 -5.25 7.14
CA HIS A 62 -10.97 -5.63 7.02
C HIS A 62 -11.93 -4.54 7.49
N GLY A 63 -11.66 -3.93 8.64
CA GLY A 63 -12.50 -2.87 9.17
C GLY A 63 -12.64 -1.66 8.24
N GLN A 64 -11.57 -1.29 7.54
CA GLN A 64 -11.57 -0.18 6.58
C GLN A 64 -12.31 -0.56 5.29
N LEU A 65 -12.10 -1.80 4.80
CA LEU A 65 -12.80 -2.33 3.63
C LEU A 65 -14.32 -2.30 3.85
N VAL A 66 -14.80 -2.82 4.99
CA VAL A 66 -16.22 -2.83 5.34
C VAL A 66 -16.78 -1.41 5.49
N ALA A 67 -16.08 -0.53 6.21
CA ALA A 67 -16.51 0.84 6.43
C ALA A 67 -16.68 1.66 5.14
N ARG A 68 -15.92 1.32 4.09
CA ARG A 68 -15.95 1.97 2.78
C ARG A 68 -16.71 1.17 1.72
N GLY A 69 -17.24 0.00 2.06
CA GLY A 69 -17.95 -0.88 1.13
C GLY A 69 -17.08 -1.40 -0.02
N VAL A 70 -15.75 -1.49 0.17
CA VAL A 70 -14.80 -1.90 -0.86
C VAL A 70 -14.83 -3.41 -1.03
N THR A 71 -15.07 -3.88 -2.26
CA THR A 71 -14.94 -5.28 -2.65
C THR A 71 -13.50 -5.57 -3.06
N VAL A 72 -12.95 -6.68 -2.57
CA VAL A 72 -11.63 -7.18 -2.99
C VAL A 72 -11.84 -8.38 -3.90
N HIS A 73 -11.31 -8.31 -5.11
CA HIS A 73 -11.32 -9.40 -6.08
C HIS A 73 -9.90 -9.93 -6.27
N VAL A 74 -9.71 -11.24 -6.16
CA VAL A 74 -8.43 -11.90 -6.38
C VAL A 74 -8.55 -12.80 -7.60
N GLN A 75 -7.67 -12.63 -8.58
CA GLN A 75 -7.59 -13.52 -9.73
C GLN A 75 -7.29 -14.94 -9.24
N PRO A 76 -8.01 -15.96 -9.67
CA PRO A 76 -7.74 -17.34 -9.25
C PRO A 76 -6.42 -17.87 -9.83
N ASN A 77 -5.83 -18.85 -9.12
CA ASN A 77 -4.61 -19.54 -9.51
C ASN A 77 -3.38 -18.61 -9.66
N LEU A 78 -3.23 -17.66 -8.76
CA LEU A 78 -2.01 -16.86 -8.69
C LEU A 78 -0.82 -17.76 -8.27
N PRO A 79 0.37 -17.58 -8.88
CA PRO A 79 1.53 -18.40 -8.57
C PRO A 79 2.06 -18.11 -7.17
N ALA A 80 2.75 -19.10 -6.58
CA ALA A 80 3.57 -18.86 -5.40
C ALA A 80 4.81 -18.03 -5.77
N ILE A 81 5.30 -17.27 -4.81
CA ILE A 81 6.49 -16.41 -4.93
C ILE A 81 7.54 -16.83 -3.90
N PHE A 82 8.77 -16.36 -4.08
CA PHE A 82 9.86 -16.58 -3.14
C PHE A 82 10.20 -15.26 -2.43
N GLY A 83 9.98 -15.20 -1.09
CA GLY A 83 10.17 -13.95 -0.38
C GLY A 83 9.98 -14.03 1.13
N ASP A 84 10.19 -12.91 1.82
CA ASP A 84 9.86 -12.73 3.24
C ASP A 84 8.35 -12.48 3.38
N ARG A 85 7.62 -13.52 3.84
CA ARG A 85 6.16 -13.49 4.00
C ARG A 85 5.68 -12.23 4.73
N GLN A 86 6.29 -11.91 5.86
CA GLN A 86 5.85 -10.79 6.68
C GLN A 86 6.00 -9.45 5.95
N ARG A 87 7.13 -9.25 5.25
CA ARG A 87 7.37 -8.03 4.48
C ARG A 87 6.46 -7.94 3.26
N LEU A 88 6.13 -9.05 2.63
CA LEU A 88 5.21 -9.05 1.49
C LEU A 88 3.75 -8.81 1.94
N VAL A 89 3.33 -9.31 3.09
CA VAL A 89 2.03 -8.92 3.70
C VAL A 89 1.99 -7.41 3.96
N GLU A 90 3.08 -6.83 4.50
CA GLU A 90 3.19 -5.38 4.72
C GLU A 90 3.07 -4.57 3.42
N VAL A 91 3.63 -5.08 2.31
CA VAL A 91 3.45 -4.50 0.96
C VAL A 91 1.97 -4.46 0.59
N LEU A 92 1.29 -5.62 0.63
CA LEU A 92 -0.10 -5.72 0.21
C LEU A 92 -1.05 -4.94 1.12
N GLN A 93 -0.80 -4.91 2.43
CA GLN A 93 -1.52 -4.07 3.37
C GLN A 93 -1.41 -2.59 3.00
N ASN A 94 -0.19 -2.08 2.75
CA ASN A 94 0.00 -0.68 2.37
C ASN A 94 -0.68 -0.33 1.04
N LEU A 95 -0.69 -1.26 0.07
CA LEU A 95 -1.37 -1.07 -1.20
C LEU A 95 -2.89 -1.04 -1.03
N LEU A 96 -3.46 -1.94 -0.21
CA LEU A 96 -4.87 -1.95 0.14
C LEU A 96 -5.29 -0.69 0.91
N ASP A 97 -4.54 -0.30 1.94
CA ASP A 97 -4.79 0.93 2.69
C ASP A 97 -4.84 2.15 1.76
N ASN A 98 -3.92 2.23 0.80
CA ASN A 98 -3.91 3.32 -0.18
C ASN A 98 -5.12 3.24 -1.12
N ALA A 99 -5.48 2.07 -1.64
CA ALA A 99 -6.63 1.90 -2.52
C ALA A 99 -7.93 2.32 -1.81
N VAL A 100 -8.15 1.88 -0.56
CA VAL A 100 -9.32 2.27 0.24
C VAL A 100 -9.34 3.78 0.51
N LYS A 101 -8.21 4.34 0.87
CA LYS A 101 -8.06 5.76 1.20
C LYS A 101 -8.36 6.68 0.01
N TYR A 102 -7.88 6.31 -1.17
CA TYR A 102 -8.02 7.10 -2.39
C TYR A 102 -9.13 6.60 -3.31
N MET A 103 -10.07 5.81 -2.77
CA MET A 103 -11.20 5.29 -3.51
C MET A 103 -12.13 6.40 -4.02
N GLY A 104 -12.29 7.48 -3.27
CA GLY A 104 -13.27 8.53 -3.60
C GLY A 104 -14.71 8.05 -3.42
N ASP A 105 -15.63 8.67 -4.17
CA ASP A 105 -17.08 8.39 -4.10
C ASP A 105 -17.49 7.46 -5.25
N GLN A 106 -16.91 6.25 -5.28
CA GLN A 106 -17.28 5.23 -6.27
C GLN A 106 -18.59 4.54 -5.88
N ALA A 107 -19.46 4.29 -6.88
CA ALA A 107 -20.72 3.56 -6.65
C ALA A 107 -20.45 2.09 -6.26
N ASP A 108 -19.46 1.48 -6.92
CA ASP A 108 -19.03 0.10 -6.70
C ASP A 108 -17.52 0.08 -6.43
N PRO A 109 -17.08 0.38 -5.19
CA PRO A 109 -15.67 0.44 -4.86
C PRO A 109 -15.01 -0.94 -4.98
N LEU A 110 -13.96 -1.04 -5.81
CA LEU A 110 -13.32 -2.30 -6.16
C LEU A 110 -11.80 -2.20 -6.09
N VAL A 111 -11.18 -3.23 -5.52
CA VAL A 111 -9.73 -3.48 -5.59
C VAL A 111 -9.51 -4.87 -6.16
N GLU A 112 -8.67 -4.97 -7.18
CA GLU A 112 -8.33 -6.23 -7.84
C GLU A 112 -6.86 -6.58 -7.66
N PHE A 113 -6.58 -7.84 -7.34
CA PHE A 113 -5.25 -8.43 -7.36
C PHE A 113 -5.15 -9.41 -8.51
N GLY A 114 -4.05 -9.35 -9.28
CA GLY A 114 -3.87 -10.27 -10.39
C GLY A 114 -2.43 -10.36 -10.87
N LEU A 115 -2.25 -11.24 -11.86
CA LEU A 115 -1.00 -11.49 -12.56
C LEU A 115 -1.11 -10.97 -14.00
N ARG A 116 -0.16 -10.14 -14.44
CA ARG A 116 -0.06 -9.71 -15.85
C ARG A 116 0.71 -10.69 -16.71
N GLY A 117 1.68 -11.36 -16.10
CA GLY A 117 2.56 -12.26 -16.83
C GLY A 117 3.85 -12.57 -16.07
N ARG A 118 4.82 -13.09 -16.81
CA ARG A 118 6.14 -13.42 -16.30
C ARG A 118 7.20 -12.87 -17.25
N GLU A 119 8.24 -12.26 -16.69
CA GLU A 119 9.43 -11.84 -17.40
C GLU A 119 10.63 -12.58 -16.76
N ASP A 120 11.36 -13.36 -17.54
CA ASP A 120 12.44 -14.21 -17.04
C ASP A 120 12.02 -15.07 -15.85
N ASN A 121 12.59 -14.81 -14.67
CA ASN A 121 12.27 -15.50 -13.41
C ASN A 121 11.40 -14.67 -12.47
N GLU A 122 10.75 -13.60 -12.95
CA GLU A 122 9.92 -12.73 -12.16
C GLU A 122 8.46 -12.76 -12.63
N PHE A 123 7.53 -12.85 -11.70
CA PHE A 123 6.11 -12.64 -11.95
C PHE A 123 5.77 -11.15 -11.84
N ILE A 124 4.95 -10.65 -12.75
CA ILE A 124 4.44 -9.27 -12.73
C ILE A 124 3.05 -9.29 -12.12
N PHE A 125 2.93 -8.91 -10.86
CA PHE A 125 1.67 -8.74 -10.18
C PHE A 125 1.15 -7.31 -10.32
N TYR A 126 -0.16 -7.16 -10.11
CA TYR A 126 -0.78 -5.85 -10.02
C TYR A 126 -1.83 -5.78 -8.90
N VAL A 127 -1.98 -4.59 -8.36
CA VAL A 127 -3.10 -4.17 -7.51
C VAL A 127 -3.76 -2.99 -8.22
N ARG A 128 -5.02 -3.14 -8.59
CA ARG A 128 -5.81 -2.13 -9.30
C ARG A 128 -6.96 -1.68 -8.43
N ASP A 129 -7.15 -0.38 -8.31
CA ASP A 129 -8.35 0.24 -7.77
C ASP A 129 -9.11 1.02 -8.84
N ASN A 130 -10.40 1.24 -8.63
CA ASN A 130 -11.22 2.12 -9.46
C ASN A 130 -11.41 3.52 -8.85
N GLY A 131 -10.49 3.96 -8.00
CA GLY A 131 -10.54 5.21 -7.24
C GLY A 131 -10.24 6.46 -8.05
N ILE A 132 -9.77 7.50 -7.34
CA ILE A 132 -9.57 8.86 -7.90
C ILE A 132 -8.44 8.96 -8.93
N GLY A 133 -7.58 7.95 -9.05
CA GLY A 133 -6.47 7.91 -9.99
C GLY A 133 -5.32 8.88 -9.67
N ILE A 134 -4.23 8.74 -10.42
CA ILE A 134 -3.01 9.54 -10.27
C ILE A 134 -2.65 10.15 -11.62
N VAL A 135 -2.51 11.49 -11.68
CA VAL A 135 -2.08 12.15 -12.93
C VAL A 135 -0.63 11.76 -13.27
N PRO A 136 -0.30 11.54 -14.56
CA PRO A 136 0.99 10.99 -15.00
C PRO A 136 2.23 11.67 -14.44
N GLN A 137 2.20 12.98 -14.27
CA GLN A 137 3.33 13.77 -13.74
C GLN A 137 3.74 13.39 -12.31
N TYR A 138 2.92 12.63 -11.58
CA TYR A 138 3.19 12.21 -10.21
C TYR A 138 3.56 10.72 -10.08
N HIS A 139 3.54 9.94 -11.17
CA HIS A 139 3.78 8.49 -11.11
C HIS A 139 5.11 8.12 -10.46
N GLU A 140 6.19 8.84 -10.77
CA GLU A 140 7.48 8.60 -10.12
C GLU A 140 7.54 9.15 -8.69
N ARG A 141 6.83 10.26 -8.44
CA ARG A 141 6.89 10.98 -7.16
C ARG A 141 6.15 10.27 -6.04
N VAL A 142 5.13 9.46 -6.35
CA VAL A 142 4.30 8.79 -5.32
C VAL A 142 5.09 7.81 -4.46
N PHE A 143 6.22 7.30 -4.95
CA PHE A 143 7.14 6.42 -4.21
C PHE A 143 8.18 7.18 -3.37
N GLY A 144 8.20 8.49 -3.43
CA GLY A 144 9.13 9.30 -2.63
C GLY A 144 8.66 9.46 -1.19
N LEU A 145 9.61 9.62 -0.28
CA LEU A 145 9.34 9.86 1.14
C LEU A 145 8.58 11.18 1.34
N PHE A 146 7.55 11.11 2.21
CA PHE A 146 6.71 12.26 2.58
C PHE A 146 5.96 12.91 1.41
N ASN A 147 5.96 12.26 0.25
CA ASN A 147 5.22 12.74 -0.90
C ASN A 147 3.73 12.40 -0.73
N LYS A 148 2.94 13.44 -0.63
CA LYS A 148 1.48 13.38 -0.67
C LYS A 148 1.01 14.17 -1.88
N LEU A 149 0.07 13.61 -2.64
CA LEU A 149 -0.56 14.32 -3.76
C LEU A 149 -1.54 15.37 -3.26
N ASP A 150 -2.13 15.14 -2.09
CA ASP A 150 -2.96 16.10 -1.38
C ASP A 150 -2.42 16.27 0.04
N VAL A 151 -2.12 17.52 0.41
CA VAL A 151 -1.59 17.89 1.73
C VAL A 151 -2.58 17.57 2.84
N HIS A 152 -3.87 17.62 2.55
CA HIS A 152 -4.96 17.34 3.49
C HIS A 152 -5.27 15.85 3.62
N SER A 153 -4.71 14.99 2.75
CA SER A 153 -4.95 13.56 2.83
C SER A 153 -4.35 12.98 4.13
N GLU A 154 -5.07 12.05 4.74
CA GLU A 154 -4.58 11.30 5.90
C GLU A 154 -3.33 10.47 5.56
N GLY A 155 -2.53 10.09 6.57
CA GLY A 155 -1.35 9.26 6.43
C GLY A 155 -0.03 10.04 6.48
N THR A 156 1.07 9.30 6.49
CA THR A 156 2.43 9.81 6.70
C THR A 156 3.16 10.18 5.41
N GLY A 157 2.74 9.65 4.26
CA GLY A 157 3.44 9.76 2.99
C GLY A 157 4.68 8.84 2.90
N VAL A 158 4.75 7.80 3.73
CA VAL A 158 5.86 6.85 3.78
C VAL A 158 5.47 5.48 3.20
N GLY A 159 4.17 5.12 3.20
CA GLY A 159 3.70 3.79 2.84
C GLY A 159 4.18 3.29 1.46
N LEU A 160 4.02 4.08 0.38
CA LEU A 160 4.50 3.66 -0.94
C LEU A 160 6.03 3.65 -1.07
N ALA A 161 6.74 4.49 -0.32
CA ALA A 161 8.20 4.44 -0.25
C ALA A 161 8.67 3.15 0.46
N LEU A 162 7.95 2.72 1.50
CA LEU A 162 8.17 1.46 2.19
C LEU A 162 7.90 0.26 1.25
N VAL A 163 6.78 0.28 0.54
CA VAL A 163 6.45 -0.74 -0.48
C VAL A 163 7.58 -0.85 -1.51
N LYS A 164 8.02 0.28 -2.09
CA LYS A 164 9.12 0.29 -3.06
C LYS A 164 10.37 -0.33 -2.47
N ARG A 165 10.75 0.05 -1.25
CA ARG A 165 11.96 -0.46 -0.60
C ARG A 165 11.89 -1.97 -0.35
N ILE A 166 10.74 -2.49 0.05
CA ILE A 166 10.55 -3.94 0.26
C ILE A 166 10.63 -4.69 -1.08
N ILE A 167 9.98 -4.21 -2.13
CA ILE A 167 10.03 -4.83 -3.46
C ILE A 167 11.47 -4.83 -4.01
N GLU A 168 12.18 -3.70 -3.93
CA GLU A 168 13.59 -3.60 -4.34
C GLU A 168 14.50 -4.53 -3.52
N PHE A 169 14.23 -4.71 -2.22
CA PHE A 169 14.95 -5.65 -1.37
C PHE A 169 14.75 -7.11 -1.83
N HIS A 170 13.57 -7.45 -2.38
CA HIS A 170 13.30 -8.75 -2.99
C HIS A 170 13.82 -8.87 -4.45
N GLY A 171 14.60 -7.88 -4.91
CA GLY A 171 15.16 -7.85 -6.27
C GLY A 171 14.17 -7.44 -7.35
N GLY A 172 12.94 -7.07 -6.98
CA GLY A 172 11.89 -6.65 -7.90
C GLY A 172 11.90 -5.15 -8.22
N ARG A 173 10.96 -4.75 -9.08
CA ARG A 173 10.68 -3.36 -9.43
C ARG A 173 9.20 -3.05 -9.21
N ILE A 174 8.86 -1.78 -9.05
CA ILE A 174 7.49 -1.29 -8.85
C ILE A 174 7.24 -0.04 -9.67
N TRP A 175 6.04 0.10 -10.24
CA TRP A 175 5.62 1.28 -10.99
C TRP A 175 4.11 1.51 -10.89
N VAL A 176 3.68 2.70 -11.30
CA VAL A 176 2.27 3.11 -11.35
C VAL A 176 1.81 3.21 -12.80
N GLU A 177 0.58 2.82 -13.02
CA GLU A 177 -0.18 3.10 -14.23
C GLU A 177 -1.52 3.70 -13.83
N SER A 178 -1.83 4.86 -14.38
CA SER A 178 -3.11 5.52 -14.23
C SER A 178 -3.31 6.50 -15.39
N GLU A 179 -4.48 6.50 -15.98
CA GLU A 179 -4.84 7.45 -17.04
C GLU A 179 -5.13 8.86 -16.50
N GLY A 180 -5.09 9.02 -15.19
CA GLY A 180 -5.32 10.30 -14.53
C GLY A 180 -6.57 10.31 -13.65
N LYS A 181 -7.10 11.51 -13.45
CA LYS A 181 -8.16 11.75 -12.47
C LYS A 181 -9.43 10.95 -12.75
N ASN A 182 -9.95 10.26 -11.73
CA ASN A 182 -11.15 9.40 -11.75
C ASN A 182 -11.04 8.21 -12.72
N ARG A 183 -9.82 7.72 -12.97
CA ARG A 183 -9.57 6.55 -13.82
C ARG A 183 -8.99 5.36 -13.05
N GLY A 184 -8.98 5.45 -11.72
CA GLY A 184 -8.36 4.43 -10.88
C GLY A 184 -6.84 4.42 -11.00
N THR A 185 -6.22 3.54 -10.23
CA THR A 185 -4.77 3.35 -10.20
C THR A 185 -4.45 1.89 -10.30
N THR A 186 -3.40 1.55 -11.04
CA THR A 186 -2.81 0.21 -11.04
C THR A 186 -1.37 0.33 -10.56
N ILE A 187 -1.06 -0.29 -9.43
CA ILE A 187 0.31 -0.48 -8.96
C ILE A 187 0.78 -1.84 -9.46
N CYS A 188 1.82 -1.83 -10.29
CA CYS A 188 2.47 -3.05 -10.78
C CYS A 188 3.80 -3.26 -10.08
N PHE A 189 4.14 -4.51 -9.79
CA PHE A 189 5.43 -4.87 -9.18
C PHE A 189 5.85 -6.28 -9.58
N THR A 190 7.17 -6.53 -9.54
CA THR A 190 7.71 -7.86 -9.82
C THR A 190 8.18 -8.54 -8.54
N LEU A 191 7.99 -9.87 -8.50
CA LEU A 191 8.52 -10.74 -7.45
C LEU A 191 9.11 -12.01 -8.09
N GLN A 192 10.14 -12.55 -7.46
CA GLN A 192 10.83 -13.73 -7.96
C GLN A 192 9.96 -14.99 -7.83
N ALA A 193 10.01 -15.82 -8.89
CA ALA A 193 9.45 -17.16 -8.83
C ALA A 193 10.28 -18.04 -7.88
N PRO A 194 9.66 -19.05 -7.24
CA PRO A 194 10.40 -20.04 -6.48
C PRO A 194 11.52 -20.70 -7.31
N PRO A 195 12.69 -20.99 -6.70
CA PRO A 195 13.89 -21.44 -7.44
C PRO A 195 13.72 -22.75 -8.23
N ASN A 196 12.64 -23.52 -7.98
CA ASN A 196 12.38 -24.79 -8.65
C ASN A 196 11.27 -24.76 -9.71
N THR A 197 10.72 -23.59 -10.03
CA THR A 197 9.77 -23.47 -11.13
C THR A 197 10.53 -23.36 -12.46
N ALA A 198 10.84 -24.50 -13.10
CA ALA A 198 11.30 -24.52 -14.48
C ALA A 198 10.32 -23.73 -15.35
N PRO A 199 10.81 -22.97 -16.37
CA PRO A 199 9.91 -22.30 -17.31
C PRO A 199 9.04 -23.40 -17.95
N GLY A 200 7.72 -23.30 -17.75
CA GLY A 200 6.76 -24.26 -18.26
C GLY A 200 6.99 -24.45 -19.76
N SER A 201 7.30 -25.68 -20.13
CA SER A 201 7.17 -26.16 -21.51
C SER A 201 5.70 -26.08 -21.88
N GLY A 202 5.31 -25.00 -22.55
CA GLY A 202 4.02 -24.80 -23.18
C GLY A 202 4.08 -25.12 -24.64
#